data_1aaca6fba1b8fbcb274441d9ddf990c7
#
_entry.id   1aaca6fba1b8fbcb274441d9ddf990c7
#
_cell.length_a   1.000
_cell.length_b   1.000
_cell.length_c   1.000
_cell.angle_alpha   90.00
_cell.angle_beta   90.00
_cell.angle_gamma   90.00
#
_symmetry.space_group_name_H-M   'P 1'
#
loop_
_entity.id
_entity.type
_entity.pdbx_description
1 polymer ?
#
loop_
_entity_poly.entity_id
_entity_poly.type
_entity_poly.pdbx_seq_one_letter_code
_entity_poly.pdbx_strand_id
1 'polypeptide(L)'
;MSKTLLKATNIAHAFDYQLFTDINFELSTQESIAIVGRSGSGKSTLLHIFSSFTKPNKGNVSLLNQEIYHLKEDNIEAIRRYELGIIFQAHYLFKGMTALENIEIATILSNEKIDNRLLEQLEIKELMHQKIGELSGGQQQRVSIARVLNKKPKIIFADEPTGNLDKETAQLVMNVLLTYVKEHNAGLVLVTHDESMAKLCNKRYRLENQILEAF
;
A
#
# COMPACT_ATOMS: atom_id res chain seq x y z
N MET A 1 15.45 13.31 -12.50
CA MET A 1 14.35 12.86 -13.37
C MET A 1 13.53 11.84 -12.58
N SER A 2 12.20 11.98 -12.52
CA SER A 2 11.32 10.98 -11.91
C SER A 2 11.38 9.69 -12.71
N LYS A 3 11.44 8.54 -12.01
CA LYS A 3 11.47 7.21 -12.63
C LYS A 3 10.10 6.57 -12.45
N THR A 4 9.54 6.00 -13.52
CA THR A 4 8.29 5.23 -13.44
C THR A 4 8.50 3.97 -12.60
N LEU A 5 7.67 3.79 -11.58
CA LEU A 5 7.66 2.63 -10.68
C LEU A 5 6.59 1.62 -11.04
N LEU A 6 5.40 2.11 -11.42
CA LEU A 6 4.26 1.30 -11.85
C LEU A 6 3.67 1.91 -13.11
N LYS A 7 3.36 1.06 -14.08
CA LYS A 7 2.59 1.41 -15.27
C LYS A 7 1.57 0.33 -15.55
N ALA A 8 0.31 0.72 -15.64
CA ALA A 8 -0.80 -0.14 -16.03
C ALA A 8 -1.41 0.39 -17.30
N THR A 9 -1.70 -0.50 -18.27
CA THR A 9 -2.19 -0.12 -19.59
C THR A 9 -3.40 -0.97 -19.95
N ASN A 10 -4.52 -0.30 -20.28
CA ASN A 10 -5.78 -0.89 -20.73
C ASN A 10 -6.30 -1.99 -19.79
N ILE A 11 -6.19 -1.79 -18.48
CA ILE A 11 -6.64 -2.76 -17.49
C ILE A 11 -8.16 -2.85 -17.49
N ALA A 12 -8.65 -4.08 -17.63
CA ALA A 12 -10.06 -4.41 -17.43
C ALA A 12 -10.19 -5.65 -16.54
N HIS A 13 -11.20 -5.64 -15.67
CA HIS A 13 -11.48 -6.77 -14.81
C HIS A 13 -12.98 -6.90 -14.53
N ALA A 14 -13.45 -8.14 -14.51
CA ALA A 14 -14.82 -8.53 -14.20
C ALA A 14 -14.79 -9.81 -13.34
N PHE A 15 -15.74 -9.91 -12.45
CA PHE A 15 -16.20 -11.17 -11.85
C PHE A 15 -17.47 -11.61 -12.58
N ASP A 16 -18.59 -11.76 -11.87
CA ASP A 16 -19.90 -11.99 -12.49
C ASP A 16 -20.44 -10.74 -13.21
N TYR A 17 -19.87 -9.58 -12.92
CA TYR A 17 -20.17 -8.29 -13.55
C TYR A 17 -18.90 -7.49 -13.77
N GLN A 18 -18.96 -6.55 -14.74
CA GLN A 18 -17.81 -5.68 -15.06
C GLN A 18 -17.51 -4.73 -13.91
N LEU A 19 -16.28 -4.76 -13.40
CA LEU A 19 -15.80 -3.82 -12.37
C LEU A 19 -15.27 -2.53 -12.99
N PHE A 20 -14.41 -2.65 -13.99
CA PHE A 20 -13.80 -1.52 -14.69
C PHE A 20 -13.23 -1.95 -16.04
N THR A 21 -13.05 -0.96 -16.93
CA THR A 21 -12.49 -1.12 -18.27
C THR A 21 -11.50 0.00 -18.56
N ASP A 22 -10.56 -0.29 -19.47
CA ASP A 22 -9.64 0.66 -20.09
C ASP A 22 -8.88 1.58 -19.10
N ILE A 23 -8.58 1.06 -17.90
CA ILE A 23 -7.82 1.82 -16.92
C ILE A 23 -6.36 1.92 -17.36
N ASN A 24 -5.89 3.18 -17.45
CA ASN A 24 -4.51 3.53 -17.63
C ASN A 24 -4.01 4.28 -16.40
N PHE A 25 -2.87 3.86 -15.86
CA PHE A 25 -2.36 4.40 -14.60
C PHE A 25 -0.84 4.39 -14.58
N GLU A 26 -0.22 5.44 -14.04
CA GLU A 26 1.22 5.53 -13.90
C GLU A 26 1.59 6.17 -12.57
N LEU A 27 2.56 5.56 -11.87
CA LEU A 27 3.14 6.06 -10.63
C LEU A 27 4.65 6.21 -10.78
N SER A 28 5.16 7.34 -10.39
CA SER A 28 6.58 7.67 -10.42
C SER A 28 7.21 7.69 -9.02
N THR A 29 8.55 7.78 -8.97
CA THR A 29 9.28 8.02 -7.71
C THR A 29 8.86 9.33 -7.06
N GLN A 30 8.82 9.35 -5.72
CA GLN A 30 8.40 10.48 -4.89
C GLN A 30 6.96 10.96 -5.15
N GLU A 31 6.13 10.11 -5.74
CA GLU A 31 4.75 10.41 -6.07
C GLU A 31 3.78 9.62 -5.17
N SER A 32 2.71 10.28 -4.75
CA SER A 32 1.58 9.67 -4.05
C SER A 32 0.30 9.90 -4.85
N ILE A 33 -0.45 8.83 -5.09
CA ILE A 33 -1.70 8.86 -5.85
C ILE A 33 -2.81 8.24 -5.01
N ALA A 34 -3.89 8.97 -4.81
CA ALA A 34 -5.08 8.45 -4.16
C ALA A 34 -6.14 8.02 -5.20
N ILE A 35 -6.75 6.88 -4.96
CA ILE A 35 -7.90 6.37 -5.70
C ILE A 35 -9.10 6.37 -4.75
N VAL A 36 -10.09 7.22 -5.02
CA VAL A 36 -11.33 7.29 -4.26
C VAL A 36 -12.49 6.67 -5.04
N GLY A 37 -13.56 6.32 -4.34
CA GLY A 37 -14.78 5.79 -4.93
C GLY A 37 -15.66 5.13 -3.88
N ARG A 38 -16.90 4.82 -4.26
CA ARG A 38 -17.86 4.16 -3.37
C ARG A 38 -17.40 2.77 -2.94
N SER A 39 -17.91 2.26 -1.81
CA SER A 39 -17.71 0.86 -1.44
C SER A 39 -18.20 -0.06 -2.56
N GLY A 40 -17.44 -1.11 -2.86
CA GLY A 40 -17.77 -2.05 -3.95
C GLY A 40 -17.43 -1.57 -5.37
N SER A 41 -16.85 -0.37 -5.56
CA SER A 41 -16.49 0.12 -6.92
C SER A 41 -15.29 -0.60 -7.55
N GLY A 42 -14.61 -1.52 -6.83
CA GLY A 42 -13.46 -2.26 -7.36
C GLY A 42 -12.09 -1.70 -7.00
N LYS A 43 -12.00 -0.68 -6.10
CA LYS A 43 -10.72 -0.05 -5.71
C LYS A 43 -9.69 -1.05 -5.16
N SER A 44 -10.09 -1.87 -4.20
CA SER A 44 -9.22 -2.91 -3.62
C SER A 44 -8.81 -3.95 -4.68
N THR A 45 -9.71 -4.31 -5.57
CA THR A 45 -9.40 -5.21 -6.70
C THR A 45 -8.38 -4.58 -7.64
N LEU A 46 -8.52 -3.29 -7.96
CA LEU A 46 -7.56 -2.55 -8.78
C LEU A 46 -6.19 -2.49 -8.10
N LEU A 47 -6.15 -2.21 -6.79
CA LEU A 47 -4.93 -2.23 -6.00
C LEU A 47 -4.28 -3.63 -6.00
N HIS A 48 -5.08 -4.71 -5.86
CA HIS A 48 -4.58 -6.08 -5.93
C HIS A 48 -4.03 -6.43 -7.32
N ILE A 49 -4.62 -5.89 -8.40
CA ILE A 49 -4.08 -6.05 -9.76
C ILE A 49 -2.74 -5.31 -9.87
N PHE A 50 -2.64 -4.08 -9.41
CA PHE A 50 -1.40 -3.32 -9.44
C PHE A 50 -0.28 -3.96 -8.61
N SER A 51 -0.62 -4.61 -7.49
CA SER A 51 0.32 -5.26 -6.57
C SER A 51 0.58 -6.75 -6.86
N SER A 52 0.14 -7.25 -8.03
CA SER A 52 0.34 -8.63 -8.50
C SER A 52 -0.44 -9.75 -7.78
N PHE A 53 -1.42 -9.42 -6.93
CA PHE A 53 -2.23 -10.45 -6.24
C PHE A 53 -3.37 -11.00 -7.10
N THR A 54 -3.85 -10.22 -8.05
CA THR A 54 -4.96 -10.61 -8.94
C THR A 54 -4.59 -10.29 -10.38
N LYS A 55 -4.63 -11.29 -11.25
CA LYS A 55 -4.39 -11.08 -12.68
C LYS A 55 -5.61 -10.40 -13.31
N PRO A 56 -5.44 -9.30 -14.09
CA PRO A 56 -6.55 -8.69 -14.80
C PRO A 56 -7.05 -9.60 -15.93
N ASN A 57 -8.31 -9.39 -16.36
CA ASN A 57 -8.83 -10.10 -17.54
C ASN A 57 -8.22 -9.54 -18.84
N LYS A 58 -7.88 -8.24 -18.88
CA LYS A 58 -7.21 -7.58 -20.02
C LYS A 58 -6.20 -6.55 -19.51
N GLY A 59 -5.26 -6.22 -20.37
CA GLY A 59 -4.24 -5.21 -20.14
C GLY A 59 -3.00 -5.77 -19.45
N ASN A 60 -2.01 -4.90 -19.26
CA ASN A 60 -0.71 -5.24 -18.70
C ASN A 60 -0.35 -4.31 -17.53
N VAL A 61 0.35 -4.88 -16.55
CA VAL A 61 0.95 -4.14 -15.44
C VAL A 61 2.45 -4.35 -15.46
N SER A 62 3.19 -3.26 -15.45
CA SER A 62 4.64 -3.25 -15.28
C SER A 62 4.99 -2.63 -13.92
N LEU A 63 5.79 -3.34 -13.14
CA LEU A 63 6.41 -2.85 -11.90
C LEU A 63 7.92 -2.78 -12.11
N LEU A 64 8.52 -1.64 -11.82
CA LEU A 64 9.97 -1.43 -11.94
C LEU A 64 10.50 -1.81 -13.34
N ASN A 65 9.73 -1.51 -14.39
CA ASN A 65 9.98 -1.87 -15.80
C ASN A 65 9.90 -3.38 -16.12
N GLN A 66 9.24 -4.18 -15.28
CA GLN A 66 9.03 -5.61 -15.53
C GLN A 66 7.53 -5.90 -15.67
N GLU A 67 7.10 -6.53 -16.78
CA GLU A 67 5.72 -6.96 -17.00
C GLU A 67 5.39 -8.16 -16.11
N ILE A 68 4.73 -7.89 -14.96
CA ILE A 68 4.62 -8.84 -13.86
C ILE A 68 3.82 -10.10 -14.18
N TYR A 69 2.84 -10.02 -15.06
CA TYR A 69 2.00 -11.17 -15.40
C TYR A 69 2.61 -12.12 -16.46
N HIS A 70 3.82 -11.80 -16.95
CA HIS A 70 4.63 -12.63 -17.84
C HIS A 70 5.86 -13.20 -17.11
N LEU A 71 6.09 -12.84 -15.84
CA LEU A 71 7.20 -13.36 -15.04
C LEU A 71 6.88 -14.75 -14.49
N LYS A 72 7.96 -15.48 -14.19
CA LYS A 72 7.86 -16.71 -13.39
C LYS A 72 7.51 -16.36 -11.94
N GLU A 73 6.83 -17.27 -11.23
CA GLU A 73 6.36 -17.05 -9.85
C GLU A 73 7.50 -16.62 -8.91
N ASP A 74 8.66 -17.27 -8.97
CA ASP A 74 9.82 -16.92 -8.14
C ASP A 74 10.23 -15.43 -8.29
N ASN A 75 10.14 -14.89 -9.51
CA ASN A 75 10.47 -13.48 -9.78
C ASN A 75 9.39 -12.54 -9.21
N ILE A 76 8.12 -12.94 -9.30
CA ILE A 76 7.00 -12.19 -8.72
C ILE A 76 7.12 -12.17 -7.19
N GLU A 77 7.44 -13.31 -6.59
CA GLU A 77 7.68 -13.41 -5.14
C GLU A 77 8.85 -12.53 -4.69
N ALA A 78 9.94 -12.49 -5.45
CA ALA A 78 11.06 -11.61 -5.16
C ALA A 78 10.64 -10.12 -5.20
N ILE A 79 9.85 -9.71 -6.21
CA ILE A 79 9.31 -8.35 -6.28
C ILE A 79 8.43 -8.06 -5.06
N ARG A 80 7.49 -8.95 -4.71
CA ARG A 80 6.63 -8.80 -3.51
C ARG A 80 7.43 -8.71 -2.23
N ARG A 81 8.49 -9.51 -2.10
CA ARG A 81 9.34 -9.58 -0.91
C ARG A 81 10.16 -8.31 -0.71
N TYR A 82 10.82 -7.83 -1.74
CA TYR A 82 11.85 -6.79 -1.62
C TYR A 82 11.38 -5.40 -2.07
N GLU A 83 10.44 -5.33 -3.01
CA GLU A 83 10.13 -4.07 -3.69
C GLU A 83 8.76 -3.50 -3.32
N LEU A 84 7.80 -4.37 -2.89
CA LEU A 84 6.44 -3.95 -2.59
C LEU A 84 6.16 -3.93 -1.10
N GLY A 85 5.48 -2.89 -0.65
CA GLY A 85 4.86 -2.82 0.65
C GLY A 85 3.34 -2.79 0.50
N ILE A 86 2.61 -3.63 1.25
CA ILE A 86 1.15 -3.65 1.19
C ILE A 86 0.59 -3.48 2.58
N ILE A 87 -0.18 -2.42 2.74
CA ILE A 87 -0.92 -2.08 3.95
C ILE A 87 -2.38 -2.40 3.68
N PHE A 88 -2.91 -3.38 4.37
CA PHE A 88 -4.30 -3.79 4.26
C PHE A 88 -5.17 -3.09 5.30
N GLN A 89 -6.46 -2.99 5.03
CA GLN A 89 -7.45 -2.55 6.01
C GLN A 89 -7.50 -3.48 7.23
N ALA A 90 -7.40 -4.81 7.01
CA ALA A 90 -7.15 -5.77 8.08
C ALA A 90 -5.63 -5.86 8.33
N HIS A 91 -5.22 -5.75 9.59
CA HIS A 91 -3.80 -5.57 9.96
C HIS A 91 -2.93 -6.79 9.64
N TYR A 92 -3.50 -8.01 9.56
CA TYR A 92 -2.82 -9.29 9.34
C TYR A 92 -1.57 -9.48 10.21
N LEU A 93 -1.67 -9.08 11.48
CA LEU A 93 -0.62 -9.29 12.48
C LEU A 93 -0.77 -10.64 13.17
N PHE A 94 0.35 -11.24 13.55
CA PHE A 94 0.39 -12.47 14.33
C PHE A 94 0.04 -12.16 15.78
N LYS A 95 -1.21 -12.44 16.19
CA LYS A 95 -1.78 -12.04 17.48
C LYS A 95 -1.05 -12.62 18.70
N GLY A 96 -0.44 -13.80 18.56
CA GLY A 96 0.35 -14.45 19.62
C GLY A 96 1.73 -13.86 19.85
N MET A 97 2.20 -13.02 18.92
CA MET A 97 3.51 -12.39 18.94
C MET A 97 3.42 -10.96 19.45
N THR A 98 4.57 -10.43 19.89
CA THR A 98 4.75 -9.01 20.24
C THR A 98 4.75 -8.13 19.00
N ALA A 99 4.63 -6.81 19.19
CA ALA A 99 4.79 -5.84 18.11
C ALA A 99 6.17 -5.94 17.45
N LEU A 100 7.22 -6.08 18.26
CA LEU A 100 8.59 -6.25 17.77
C LEU A 100 8.74 -7.48 16.88
N GLU A 101 8.33 -8.64 17.36
CA GLU A 101 8.41 -9.91 16.60
C GLU A 101 7.66 -9.83 15.26
N ASN A 102 6.52 -9.14 15.21
CA ASN A 102 5.79 -8.90 13.96
C ASN A 102 6.60 -8.06 12.95
N ILE A 103 7.37 -7.09 13.42
CA ILE A 103 8.23 -6.26 12.56
C ILE A 103 9.48 -7.06 12.16
N GLU A 104 10.09 -7.80 13.10
CA GLU A 104 11.29 -8.62 12.85
C GLU A 104 11.08 -9.65 11.73
N ILE A 105 9.93 -10.32 11.67
CA ILE A 105 9.62 -11.26 10.58
C ILE A 105 9.81 -10.57 9.21
N ALA A 106 9.30 -9.36 9.05
CA ALA A 106 9.38 -8.63 7.79
C ALA A 106 10.82 -8.20 7.47
N THR A 107 11.58 -7.74 8.47
CA THR A 107 12.96 -7.30 8.29
C THR A 107 13.91 -8.48 8.02
N ILE A 108 13.71 -9.63 8.66
CA ILE A 108 14.45 -10.87 8.37
C ILE A 108 14.22 -11.30 6.93
N LEU A 109 12.95 -11.32 6.48
CA LEU A 109 12.59 -11.73 5.12
C LEU A 109 13.12 -10.79 4.03
N SER A 110 13.26 -9.49 4.33
CA SER A 110 13.78 -8.48 3.40
C SER A 110 15.28 -8.21 3.57
N ASN A 111 15.94 -8.82 4.56
CA ASN A 111 17.33 -8.57 4.94
C ASN A 111 17.59 -7.10 5.33
N GLU A 112 16.64 -6.49 6.02
CA GLU A 112 16.69 -5.10 6.49
C GLU A 112 16.82 -5.04 8.01
N LYS A 113 17.13 -3.85 8.53
CA LYS A 113 17.18 -3.57 9.96
C LYS A 113 15.96 -2.73 10.37
N ILE A 114 15.54 -2.91 11.61
CA ILE A 114 14.46 -2.09 12.18
C ILE A 114 14.93 -0.64 12.30
N ASP A 115 14.12 0.27 11.76
CA ASP A 115 14.31 1.71 11.88
C ASP A 115 13.60 2.23 13.14
N ASN A 116 14.37 2.54 14.18
CA ASN A 116 13.84 3.08 15.44
C ASN A 116 13.20 4.47 15.24
N ARG A 117 13.66 5.29 14.29
CA ARG A 117 13.06 6.59 13.98
C ARG A 117 11.64 6.41 13.47
N LEU A 118 11.42 5.41 12.62
CA LEU A 118 10.08 5.08 12.12
C LEU A 118 9.15 4.64 13.26
N LEU A 119 9.64 3.86 14.23
CA LEU A 119 8.85 3.47 15.39
C LEU A 119 8.46 4.67 16.26
N GLU A 120 9.36 5.64 16.41
CA GLU A 120 9.09 6.91 17.10
C GLU A 120 8.06 7.75 16.34
N GLN A 121 8.21 7.91 15.03
CA GLN A 121 7.28 8.65 14.18
C GLN A 121 5.87 8.07 14.19
N LEU A 122 5.73 6.75 14.32
CA LEU A 122 4.45 6.06 14.44
C LEU A 122 3.94 5.98 15.89
N GLU A 123 4.68 6.52 16.86
CA GLU A 123 4.33 6.50 18.30
C GLU A 123 4.06 5.10 18.83
N ILE A 124 4.89 4.13 18.45
CA ILE A 124 4.74 2.72 18.85
C ILE A 124 5.98 2.14 19.53
N LYS A 125 7.07 2.92 19.68
CA LYS A 125 8.34 2.42 20.23
C LYS A 125 8.16 1.76 21.60
N GLU A 126 7.37 2.35 22.47
CA GLU A 126 7.11 1.84 23.82
C GLU A 126 6.20 0.60 23.83
N LEU A 127 5.58 0.28 22.70
CA LEU A 127 4.66 -0.86 22.56
C LEU A 127 5.35 -2.15 22.10
N MET A 128 6.65 -2.10 21.76
CA MET A 128 7.34 -3.17 21.06
C MET A 128 7.31 -4.52 21.80
N HIS A 129 7.28 -4.51 23.13
CA HIS A 129 7.24 -5.73 23.95
C HIS A 129 5.82 -6.21 24.27
N GLN A 130 4.78 -5.46 23.89
CA GLN A 130 3.39 -5.86 24.11
C GLN A 130 2.93 -6.83 23.01
N LYS A 131 2.09 -7.80 23.38
CA LYS A 131 1.46 -8.70 22.41
C LYS A 131 0.41 -7.95 21.59
N ILE A 132 0.26 -8.33 20.33
CA ILE A 132 -0.70 -7.67 19.42
C ILE A 132 -2.13 -7.69 19.99
N GLY A 133 -2.52 -8.74 20.71
CA GLY A 133 -3.84 -8.84 21.33
C GLY A 133 -4.11 -7.82 22.45
N GLU A 134 -3.07 -7.18 22.99
CA GLU A 134 -3.14 -6.18 24.06
C GLU A 134 -3.23 -4.74 23.49
N LEU A 135 -2.98 -4.58 22.19
CA LEU A 135 -2.96 -3.29 21.50
C LEU A 135 -4.35 -2.89 21.02
N SER A 136 -4.65 -1.60 21.06
CA SER A 136 -5.83 -1.05 20.40
C SER A 136 -5.78 -1.22 18.88
N GLY A 137 -6.92 -1.13 18.19
CA GLY A 137 -6.97 -1.23 16.73
C GLY A 137 -6.06 -0.22 16.03
N GLY A 138 -6.01 1.02 16.51
CA GLY A 138 -5.12 2.06 15.96
C GLY A 138 -3.64 1.76 16.21
N GLN A 139 -3.28 1.19 17.37
CA GLN A 139 -1.91 0.75 17.64
C GLN A 139 -1.53 -0.43 16.74
N GLN A 140 -2.41 -1.40 16.54
CA GLN A 140 -2.20 -2.53 15.62
C GLN A 140 -2.00 -2.03 14.19
N GLN A 141 -2.78 -1.05 13.73
CA GLN A 141 -2.60 -0.45 12.41
C GLN A 141 -1.22 0.19 12.26
N ARG A 142 -0.78 0.98 13.25
CA ARG A 142 0.56 1.59 13.22
C ARG A 142 1.69 0.56 13.25
N VAL A 143 1.55 -0.54 14.00
CA VAL A 143 2.49 -1.68 13.96
C VAL A 143 2.49 -2.35 12.58
N SER A 144 1.33 -2.55 11.96
CA SER A 144 1.22 -3.10 10.61
C SER A 144 1.95 -2.22 9.58
N ILE A 145 1.79 -0.90 9.68
CA ILE A 145 2.49 0.07 8.82
C ILE A 145 4.00 0.02 9.06
N ALA A 146 4.44 0.00 10.33
CA ALA A 146 5.86 -0.13 10.68
C ALA A 146 6.47 -1.41 10.09
N ARG A 147 5.75 -2.54 10.18
CA ARG A 147 6.18 -3.81 9.59
C ARG A 147 6.39 -3.69 8.08
N VAL A 148 5.50 -3.00 7.38
CA VAL A 148 5.59 -2.80 5.93
C VAL A 148 6.75 -1.87 5.57
N LEU A 149 6.87 -0.72 6.24
CA LEU A 149 7.86 0.30 5.89
C LEU A 149 9.30 -0.12 6.27
N ASN A 150 9.48 -0.94 7.31
CA ASN A 150 10.80 -1.48 7.68
C ASN A 150 11.39 -2.44 6.63
N LYS A 151 10.57 -2.94 5.68
CA LYS A 151 11.08 -3.67 4.50
C LYS A 151 11.78 -2.77 3.48
N LYS A 152 11.64 -1.46 3.60
CA LYS A 152 12.10 -0.44 2.66
C LYS A 152 11.56 -0.61 1.23
N PRO A 153 10.23 -0.78 1.06
CA PRO A 153 9.64 -0.98 -0.25
C PRO A 153 9.81 0.25 -1.15
N LYS A 154 9.90 0.01 -2.46
CA LYS A 154 9.90 1.06 -3.49
C LYS A 154 8.49 1.48 -3.89
N ILE A 155 7.52 0.60 -3.73
CA ILE A 155 6.11 0.90 -4.02
C ILE A 155 5.28 0.47 -2.82
N ILE A 156 4.47 1.40 -2.31
CA ILE A 156 3.53 1.15 -1.22
C ILE A 156 2.12 1.14 -1.80
N PHE A 157 1.39 0.06 -1.56
CA PHE A 157 -0.03 -0.07 -1.81
C PHE A 157 -0.76 -0.03 -0.47
N ALA A 158 -1.67 0.92 -0.27
CA ALA A 158 -2.38 1.09 0.98
C ALA A 158 -3.90 1.05 0.73
N ASP A 159 -4.55 0.02 1.26
CA ASP A 159 -6.00 -0.16 1.19
C ASP A 159 -6.62 0.28 2.52
N GLU A 160 -7.30 1.44 2.50
CA GLU A 160 -7.96 2.06 3.66
C GLU A 160 -7.07 2.12 4.94
N PRO A 161 -5.81 2.59 4.85
CA PRO A 161 -4.85 2.51 5.96
C PRO A 161 -5.25 3.32 7.19
N THR A 162 -6.23 4.22 7.05
CA THR A 162 -6.70 5.14 8.09
C THR A 162 -8.17 4.96 8.46
N GLY A 163 -8.88 4.01 7.82
CA GLY A 163 -10.34 3.89 7.90
C GLY A 163 -10.91 3.62 9.31
N ASN A 164 -10.10 3.07 10.24
CA ASN A 164 -10.50 2.76 11.62
C ASN A 164 -9.77 3.64 12.65
N LEU A 165 -9.15 4.74 12.22
CA LEU A 165 -8.38 5.63 13.08
C LEU A 165 -9.16 6.92 13.39
N ASP A 166 -8.89 7.49 14.55
CA ASP A 166 -9.29 8.87 14.81
C ASP A 166 -8.53 9.83 13.89
N LYS A 167 -9.03 11.06 13.78
CA LYS A 167 -8.52 12.04 12.81
C LYS A 167 -7.03 12.39 13.03
N GLU A 168 -6.58 12.46 14.28
CA GLU A 168 -5.20 12.83 14.61
C GLU A 168 -4.26 11.68 14.24
N THR A 169 -4.61 10.46 14.61
CA THR A 169 -3.86 9.25 14.25
C THR A 169 -3.86 9.02 12.73
N ALA A 170 -4.97 9.28 12.04
CA ALA A 170 -5.05 9.20 10.58
C ALA A 170 -4.08 10.19 9.91
N GLN A 171 -4.04 11.43 10.40
CA GLN A 171 -3.12 12.46 9.89
C GLN A 171 -1.66 12.09 10.16
N LEU A 172 -1.34 11.57 11.35
CA LEU A 172 0.00 11.07 11.71
C LEU A 172 0.44 9.97 10.72
N VAL A 173 -0.40 8.96 10.50
CA VAL A 173 -0.11 7.86 9.57
C VAL A 173 0.14 8.38 8.15
N MET A 174 -0.71 9.26 7.65
CA MET A 174 -0.52 9.83 6.32
C MET A 174 0.77 10.64 6.22
N ASN A 175 1.11 11.43 7.23
CA ASN A 175 2.37 12.18 7.25
C ASN A 175 3.59 11.24 7.20
N VAL A 176 3.56 10.12 7.95
CA VAL A 176 4.64 9.12 7.91
C VAL A 176 4.76 8.50 6.52
N LEU A 177 3.65 8.08 5.91
CA LEU A 177 3.65 7.49 4.56
C LEU A 177 4.19 8.47 3.50
N LEU A 178 3.75 9.72 3.52
CA LEU A 178 4.17 10.75 2.56
C LEU A 178 5.63 11.17 2.77
N THR A 179 6.10 11.21 4.01
CA THR A 179 7.51 11.47 4.35
C THR A 179 8.38 10.33 3.83
N TYR A 180 7.97 9.09 4.08
CA TYR A 180 8.66 7.90 3.58
C TYR A 180 8.81 7.93 2.06
N VAL A 181 7.73 8.23 1.33
CA VAL A 181 7.72 8.34 -0.14
C VAL A 181 8.79 9.30 -0.64
N LYS A 182 8.95 10.45 0.01
CA LYS A 182 9.95 11.47 -0.36
C LYS A 182 11.38 11.05 0.01
N GLU A 183 11.58 10.57 1.24
CA GLU A 183 12.92 10.25 1.77
C GLU A 183 13.53 9.01 1.08
N HIS A 184 12.70 8.02 0.69
CA HIS A 184 13.16 6.77 0.09
C HIS A 184 12.99 6.69 -1.44
N ASN A 185 12.61 7.80 -2.11
CA ASN A 185 12.30 7.80 -3.55
C ASN A 185 11.26 6.72 -3.92
N ALA A 186 10.33 6.43 -3.01
CA ALA A 186 9.28 5.45 -3.19
C ALA A 186 8.05 6.06 -3.91
N GLY A 187 7.06 5.22 -4.20
CA GLY A 187 5.74 5.64 -4.68
C GLY A 187 4.63 5.09 -3.78
N LEU A 188 3.51 5.81 -3.67
CA LEU A 188 2.34 5.40 -2.90
C LEU A 188 1.10 5.36 -3.77
N VAL A 189 0.39 4.23 -3.77
CA VAL A 189 -0.99 4.11 -4.23
C VAL A 189 -1.88 3.94 -3.01
N LEU A 190 -2.69 4.96 -2.72
CA LEU A 190 -3.65 4.98 -1.62
C LEU A 190 -5.05 4.72 -2.16
N VAL A 191 -5.73 3.71 -1.65
CA VAL A 191 -7.16 3.50 -1.85
C VAL A 191 -7.88 3.95 -0.58
N THR A 192 -8.86 4.84 -0.72
CA THR A 192 -9.64 5.32 0.42
C THR A 192 -11.01 5.86 -0.01
N HIS A 193 -11.97 5.87 0.91
CA HIS A 193 -13.22 6.62 0.77
C HIS A 193 -13.15 8.00 1.45
N ASP A 194 -12.08 8.28 2.21
CA ASP A 194 -11.88 9.57 2.88
C ASP A 194 -11.20 10.57 1.93
N GLU A 195 -12.00 11.52 1.43
CA GLU A 195 -11.49 12.58 0.54
C GLU A 195 -10.51 13.53 1.24
N SER A 196 -10.57 13.64 2.58
CA SER A 196 -9.64 14.50 3.31
C SER A 196 -8.23 13.91 3.29
N MET A 197 -8.09 12.59 3.44
CA MET A 197 -6.82 11.89 3.32
C MET A 197 -6.35 11.85 1.86
N ALA A 198 -7.25 11.67 0.90
CA ALA A 198 -6.92 11.71 -0.52
C ALA A 198 -6.33 13.06 -0.96
N LYS A 199 -6.79 14.18 -0.39
CA LYS A 199 -6.27 15.53 -0.68
C LYS A 199 -4.81 15.74 -0.29
N LEU A 200 -4.25 14.89 0.56
CA LEU A 200 -2.83 14.96 0.94
C LEU A 200 -1.91 14.36 -0.14
N CYS A 201 -2.45 13.55 -1.07
CA CYS A 201 -1.68 12.97 -2.16
C CYS A 201 -1.44 13.95 -3.31
N ASN A 202 -0.38 13.69 -4.11
CA ASN A 202 0.00 14.54 -5.25
C ASN A 202 -1.04 14.51 -6.36
N LYS A 203 -1.61 13.33 -6.66
CA LYS A 203 -2.66 13.13 -7.65
C LYS A 203 -3.84 12.39 -7.06
N ARG A 204 -4.99 12.59 -7.64
CA ARG A 204 -6.23 11.96 -7.20
C ARG A 204 -6.99 11.43 -8.39
N TYR A 205 -7.51 10.21 -8.26
CA TYR A 205 -8.38 9.58 -9.24
C TYR A 205 -9.66 9.12 -8.56
N ARG A 206 -10.75 9.13 -9.29
CA ARG A 206 -12.03 8.59 -8.86
C ARG A 206 -12.36 7.36 -9.71
N LEU A 207 -12.62 6.24 -9.04
CA LEU A 207 -13.14 5.02 -9.68
C LEU A 207 -14.66 5.00 -9.54
N GLU A 208 -15.33 5.38 -10.62
CA GLU A 208 -16.80 5.45 -10.69
C GLU A 208 -17.26 5.08 -12.09
N ASN A 209 -18.47 4.50 -12.21
CA ASN A 209 -19.03 4.06 -13.49
C ASN A 209 -18.07 3.21 -14.35
N GLN A 210 -17.27 2.34 -13.69
CA GLN A 210 -16.30 1.43 -14.31
C GLN A 210 -15.08 2.10 -14.95
N ILE A 211 -14.87 3.40 -14.77
CA ILE A 211 -13.74 4.16 -15.29
C ILE A 211 -12.96 4.83 -14.17
N LEU A 212 -11.69 5.13 -14.44
CA LEU A 212 -10.78 5.83 -13.53
C LEU A 212 -10.47 7.20 -14.10
N GLU A 213 -10.94 8.26 -13.45
CA GLU A 213 -10.77 9.64 -13.90
C GLU A 213 -9.98 10.47 -12.89
N ALA A 214 -9.06 11.31 -13.36
CA ALA A 214 -8.36 12.28 -12.54
C ALA A 214 -9.27 13.45 -12.15
N PHE A 215 -9.12 14.02 -10.93
CA PHE A 215 -9.91 15.15 -10.47
C PHE A 215 -9.14 16.08 -9.51
#